data_e966afab10b47b71a05b33f3d0db4a9c
#
_entry.id   e966afab10b47b71a05b33f3d0db4a9c
#
_cell.length_a   1.000
_cell.length_b   1.000
_cell.length_c   1.000
_cell.angle_alpha   90.00
_cell.angle_beta   90.00
_cell.angle_gamma   90.00
#
_symmetry.space_group_name_H-M   'P 1'
#
loop_
_entity.id
_entity.type
_entity.pdbx_description
1 polymer ?
#
loop_
_entity_poly.entity_id
_entity_poly.type
_entity_poly.pdbx_seq_one_letter_code
_entity_poly.pdbx_strand_id
1 'polypeptide(L)'
;AVAPAKVASLTAIAGAMKGTPVFVNASQTPLLEPLIHAIGTILGYSMNLVTANQYPVNITAALSAMHPEDIRAFNIKYGSAAIPKDCQTQGIKITANGIHHYSWMGNRQATNPLDIIESTIVSLGGTFLKGEANDGALPLCSGRYGQIIRQDYAHNHFDEVNQFFGILGPFAQDPIALYRQHANRLKLQGL
;
A
#
# COMPACT_ATOMS: atom_id res chain seq x y z
N ALA A 1 -8.42 -19.97 3.35
CA ALA A 1 -8.28 -19.38 2.02
C ALA A 1 -9.67 -19.24 1.38
N VAL A 2 -9.95 -18.12 0.75
CA VAL A 2 -11.21 -17.93 0.01
C VAL A 2 -11.15 -18.81 -1.23
N ALA A 3 -12.23 -19.57 -1.49
CA ALA A 3 -12.29 -20.44 -2.68
C ALA A 3 -12.19 -19.57 -3.97
N PRO A 4 -11.34 -19.92 -4.93
CA PRO A 4 -11.16 -19.15 -6.16
C PRO A 4 -12.47 -18.86 -6.89
N ALA A 5 -13.43 -19.78 -6.87
CA ALA A 5 -14.76 -19.62 -7.47
C ALA A 5 -15.61 -18.47 -6.87
N LYS A 6 -15.18 -17.89 -5.75
CA LYS A 6 -15.87 -16.76 -5.10
C LYS A 6 -15.16 -15.42 -5.28
N VAL A 7 -14.01 -15.41 -5.98
CA VAL A 7 -13.20 -14.21 -6.19
C VAL A 7 -13.02 -14.01 -7.68
N ALA A 8 -13.60 -12.97 -8.22
CA ALA A 8 -13.48 -12.62 -9.63
C ALA A 8 -12.23 -11.75 -9.90
N SER A 9 -11.91 -10.85 -8.98
CA SER A 9 -10.72 -10.00 -9.10
C SER A 9 -10.11 -9.66 -7.75
N LEU A 10 -8.82 -9.34 -7.76
CA LEU A 10 -8.08 -8.79 -6.64
C LEU A 10 -7.26 -7.59 -7.11
N THR A 11 -7.40 -6.48 -6.42
CA THR A 11 -6.69 -5.24 -6.74
C THR A 11 -5.88 -4.77 -5.54
N ALA A 12 -4.58 -4.61 -5.75
CA ALA A 12 -3.68 -4.05 -4.77
C ALA A 12 -3.53 -2.54 -4.99
N ILE A 13 -3.98 -1.76 -4.03
CA ILE A 13 -3.82 -0.31 -4.01
C ILE A 13 -2.74 -0.02 -2.98
N ALA A 14 -1.58 0.48 -3.44
CA ALA A 14 -0.40 0.61 -2.60
C ALA A 14 -0.16 -0.63 -1.71
N GLY A 15 -0.26 -1.81 -2.29
CA GLY A 15 -0.09 -3.06 -1.54
C GLY A 15 1.38 -3.38 -1.27
N ALA A 16 1.72 -3.81 -0.06
CA ALA A 16 3.08 -4.22 0.31
C ALA A 16 3.44 -5.62 -0.23
N MET A 17 3.32 -5.83 -1.56
CA MET A 17 3.51 -7.15 -2.18
C MET A 17 4.93 -7.70 -2.02
N LYS A 18 5.91 -6.83 -1.81
CA LYS A 18 7.32 -7.20 -1.54
C LYS A 18 7.83 -6.61 -0.22
N GLY A 19 6.92 -6.14 0.64
CA GLY A 19 7.26 -5.52 1.92
C GLY A 19 7.78 -4.09 1.78
N THR A 20 8.18 -3.52 2.91
CA THR A 20 8.80 -2.20 2.95
C THR A 20 9.99 -2.17 3.92
N PRO A 21 11.11 -1.57 3.53
CA PRO A 21 12.25 -1.40 4.41
C PRO A 21 12.10 -0.21 5.38
N VAL A 22 11.02 0.57 5.31
CA VAL A 22 10.81 1.76 6.16
C VAL A 22 11.05 1.44 7.63
N PHE A 23 10.42 0.40 8.13
CA PHE A 23 10.48 0.05 9.55
C PHE A 23 11.82 -0.54 9.96
N VAL A 24 12.46 -1.31 9.08
CA VAL A 24 13.81 -1.85 9.31
C VAL A 24 14.81 -0.71 9.43
N ASN A 25 14.78 0.22 8.50
CA ASN A 25 15.69 1.35 8.47
C ASN A 25 15.41 2.33 9.62
N ALA A 26 14.15 2.50 9.98
CA ALA A 26 13.76 3.38 11.09
C ALA A 26 14.13 2.82 12.47
N SER A 27 14.02 1.49 12.66
CA SER A 27 14.45 0.85 13.94
C SER A 27 15.95 0.95 14.18
N GLN A 28 16.75 1.20 13.15
CA GLN A 28 18.16 1.50 13.29
C GLN A 28 18.44 2.93 13.78
N THR A 29 17.39 3.74 13.96
CA THR A 29 17.48 5.12 14.46
C THR A 29 16.79 5.22 15.81
N PRO A 30 17.53 5.13 16.94
CA PRO A 30 16.95 4.97 18.29
C PRO A 30 15.93 6.04 18.69
N LEU A 31 16.07 7.26 18.16
CA LEU A 31 15.15 8.37 18.42
C LEU A 31 13.81 8.24 17.68
N LEU A 32 13.76 7.49 16.58
CA LEU A 32 12.57 7.39 15.72
C LEU A 32 11.73 6.15 16.01
N GLU A 33 12.31 5.11 16.56
CA GLU A 33 11.59 3.87 16.89
C GLU A 33 10.37 4.13 17.81
N PRO A 34 10.49 4.87 18.94
CA PRO A 34 9.34 5.18 19.78
C PRO A 34 8.26 6.00 19.06
N LEU A 35 8.68 6.94 18.21
CA LEU A 35 7.75 7.77 17.43
C LEU A 35 6.95 6.92 16.43
N ILE A 36 7.59 6.01 15.73
CA ILE A 36 6.94 5.10 14.77
C ILE A 36 5.94 4.19 15.50
N HIS A 37 6.34 3.64 16.65
CA HIS A 37 5.44 2.84 17.48
C HIS A 37 4.24 3.66 17.97
N ALA A 38 4.44 4.90 18.40
CA ALA A 38 3.36 5.78 18.84
C ALA A 38 2.39 6.08 17.68
N ILE A 39 2.89 6.46 16.50
CA ILE A 39 2.08 6.73 15.31
C ILE A 39 1.30 5.46 14.90
N GLY A 40 1.96 4.32 14.80
CA GLY A 40 1.31 3.05 14.45
C GLY A 40 0.23 2.65 15.45
N THR A 41 0.47 2.88 16.75
CA THR A 41 -0.51 2.61 17.80
C THR A 41 -1.74 3.52 17.68
N ILE A 42 -1.55 4.81 17.45
CA ILE A 42 -2.64 5.77 17.23
C ILE A 42 -3.45 5.36 16.00
N LEU A 43 -2.80 5.03 14.89
CA LEU A 43 -3.48 4.58 13.68
C LEU A 43 -4.26 3.26 13.91
N GLY A 44 -3.68 2.30 14.62
CA GLY A 44 -4.35 1.04 14.93
C GLY A 44 -5.62 1.24 15.79
N TYR A 45 -5.54 2.07 16.82
CA TYR A 45 -6.72 2.37 17.64
C TYR A 45 -7.76 3.22 16.90
N SER A 46 -7.34 4.15 16.05
CA SER A 46 -8.28 4.93 15.24
C SER A 46 -9.04 4.04 14.24
N MET A 47 -8.39 3.03 13.66
CA MET A 47 -9.03 2.03 12.81
C MET A 47 -10.04 1.20 13.59
N ASN A 48 -9.73 0.78 14.83
CA ASN A 48 -10.69 0.10 15.69
C ASN A 48 -11.91 0.97 15.96
N LEU A 49 -11.73 2.26 16.21
CA LEU A 49 -12.83 3.20 16.44
C LEU A 49 -13.72 3.34 15.19
N VAL A 50 -13.13 3.56 14.02
CA VAL A 50 -13.86 3.75 12.76
C VAL A 50 -14.60 2.48 12.35
N THR A 51 -14.02 1.30 12.60
CA THR A 51 -14.61 0.01 12.22
C THR A 51 -15.52 -0.57 13.31
N ALA A 52 -15.68 0.11 14.46
CA ALA A 52 -16.40 -0.37 15.64
C ALA A 52 -15.90 -1.75 16.14
N ASN A 53 -14.62 -2.03 15.97
CA ASN A 53 -13.97 -3.26 16.41
C ASN A 53 -13.09 -3.01 17.64
N GLN A 54 -12.70 -4.10 18.30
CA GLN A 54 -11.79 -4.08 19.45
C GLN A 54 -10.63 -5.07 19.24
N TYR A 55 -10.03 -5.05 18.07
CA TYR A 55 -8.90 -5.92 17.79
C TYR A 55 -7.65 -5.45 18.57
N PRO A 56 -6.83 -6.39 19.06
CA PRO A 56 -5.59 -6.03 19.71
C PRO A 56 -4.66 -5.34 18.71
N VAL A 57 -4.13 -4.19 19.09
CA VAL A 57 -3.15 -3.44 18.29
C VAL A 57 -1.74 -3.90 18.70
N ASN A 58 -1.08 -4.63 17.82
CA ASN A 58 0.29 -5.07 18.00
C ASN A 58 1.17 -4.52 16.86
N ILE A 59 1.74 -3.34 17.11
CA ILE A 59 2.53 -2.63 16.10
C ILE A 59 3.81 -3.38 15.76
N THR A 60 4.50 -3.94 16.73
CA THR A 60 5.72 -4.73 16.48
C THR A 60 5.45 -5.88 15.52
N ALA A 61 4.37 -6.63 15.74
CA ALA A 61 4.00 -7.73 14.85
C ALA A 61 3.60 -7.22 13.45
N ALA A 62 2.87 -6.10 13.37
CA ALA A 62 2.48 -5.49 12.10
C ALA A 62 3.69 -5.02 11.29
N LEU A 63 4.66 -4.35 11.96
CA LEU A 63 5.88 -3.88 11.33
C LEU A 63 6.76 -5.05 10.86
N SER A 64 6.91 -6.09 11.70
CA SER A 64 7.64 -7.30 11.33
C SER A 64 7.00 -7.98 10.12
N ALA A 65 5.68 -8.11 10.10
CA ALA A 65 4.98 -8.75 8.98
C ALA A 65 5.17 -8.03 7.64
N MET A 66 5.52 -6.73 7.65
CA MET A 66 5.83 -5.95 6.45
C MET A 66 7.33 -5.94 6.09
N HIS A 67 8.17 -6.61 6.87
CA HIS A 67 9.59 -6.73 6.56
C HIS A 67 9.79 -7.45 5.21
N PRO A 68 10.68 -6.95 4.31
CA PRO A 68 10.87 -7.53 2.98
C PRO A 68 11.21 -9.04 3.00
N GLU A 69 11.98 -9.50 3.97
CA GLU A 69 12.33 -10.92 4.10
C GLU A 69 11.13 -11.77 4.53
N ASP A 70 10.30 -11.30 5.46
CA ASP A 70 9.12 -12.00 5.92
C ASP A 70 8.06 -12.08 4.81
N ILE A 71 7.86 -10.99 4.08
CA ILE A 71 7.00 -10.98 2.88
C ILE A 71 7.56 -11.91 1.80
N ARG A 72 8.89 -11.95 1.62
CA ARG A 72 9.52 -12.90 0.69
C ARG A 72 9.26 -14.35 1.11
N ALA A 73 9.42 -14.68 2.38
CA ALA A 73 9.13 -16.01 2.91
C ALA A 73 7.62 -16.36 2.75
N PHE A 74 6.74 -15.41 3.05
CA PHE A 74 5.31 -15.56 2.82
C PHE A 74 5.00 -15.81 1.34
N ASN A 75 5.59 -15.05 0.44
CA ASN A 75 5.37 -15.18 -1.01
C ASN A 75 5.93 -16.49 -1.59
N ILE A 76 6.99 -17.06 -1.01
CA ILE A 76 7.47 -18.40 -1.37
C ILE A 76 6.42 -19.45 -1.01
N LYS A 77 5.78 -19.30 0.14
CA LYS A 77 4.80 -20.29 0.64
C LYS A 77 3.40 -20.10 0.03
N TYR A 78 2.96 -18.87 -0.15
CA TYR A 78 1.58 -18.53 -0.52
C TYR A 78 1.48 -17.60 -1.72
N GLY A 79 2.60 -17.31 -2.37
CA GLY A 79 2.68 -16.30 -3.41
C GLY A 79 1.83 -16.61 -4.63
N SER A 80 1.49 -15.54 -5.32
CA SER A 80 0.72 -15.57 -6.55
C SER A 80 1.62 -15.27 -7.75
N ALA A 81 1.35 -15.90 -8.88
CA ALA A 81 1.95 -15.53 -10.17
C ALA A 81 1.65 -14.06 -10.58
N ALA A 82 0.68 -13.43 -9.91
CA ALA A 82 0.40 -12.00 -10.06
C ALA A 82 1.46 -11.10 -9.38
N ILE A 83 2.31 -11.63 -8.49
CA ILE A 83 3.46 -10.89 -7.94
C ILE A 83 4.61 -10.98 -8.94
N PRO A 84 5.08 -9.86 -9.52
CA PRO A 84 6.17 -9.89 -10.50
C PRO A 84 7.49 -10.33 -9.86
N LYS A 85 8.31 -11.04 -10.62
CA LYS A 85 9.60 -11.55 -10.13
C LYS A 85 10.60 -10.43 -9.80
N ASP A 86 10.53 -9.34 -10.53
CA ASP A 86 11.44 -8.19 -10.40
C ASP A 86 10.66 -6.87 -10.38
N CYS A 87 11.41 -5.76 -10.34
CA CYS A 87 10.85 -4.40 -10.31
C CYS A 87 10.65 -3.79 -11.71
N GLN A 88 10.94 -4.51 -12.76
CA GLN A 88 10.85 -4.05 -14.14
C GLN A 88 9.62 -4.61 -14.86
N THR A 89 9.15 -5.78 -14.43
CA THR A 89 8.05 -6.50 -15.06
C THR A 89 6.72 -6.27 -14.34
N GLN A 90 5.62 -6.66 -15.02
CA GLN A 90 4.30 -6.79 -14.43
C GLN A 90 4.07 -8.25 -14.00
N GLY A 91 3.16 -8.44 -13.05
CA GLY A 91 2.65 -9.76 -12.72
C GLY A 91 1.61 -10.26 -13.76
N ILE A 92 1.20 -11.52 -13.62
CA ILE A 92 0.17 -12.08 -14.49
C ILE A 92 -1.17 -11.40 -14.19
N LYS A 93 -1.81 -10.86 -15.24
CA LYS A 93 -3.11 -10.21 -15.15
C LYS A 93 -4.23 -11.18 -14.76
N ILE A 94 -4.26 -12.37 -15.39
CA ILE A 94 -5.27 -13.38 -15.15
C ILE A 94 -4.55 -14.69 -14.81
N THR A 95 -4.75 -15.17 -13.59
CA THR A 95 -4.17 -16.43 -13.14
C THR A 95 -4.96 -17.62 -13.66
N ALA A 96 -4.36 -18.83 -13.62
CA ALA A 96 -4.96 -20.06 -14.17
C ALA A 96 -6.35 -20.40 -13.59
N ASN A 97 -6.67 -19.88 -12.39
CA ASN A 97 -7.97 -20.01 -11.76
C ASN A 97 -8.99 -18.91 -12.17
N GLY A 98 -8.66 -18.10 -13.19
CA GLY A 98 -9.55 -17.08 -13.74
C GLY A 98 -9.64 -15.77 -12.96
N ILE A 99 -8.89 -15.61 -11.87
CA ILE A 99 -8.91 -14.38 -11.08
C ILE A 99 -8.12 -13.28 -11.80
N HIS A 100 -8.74 -12.11 -11.95
CA HIS A 100 -8.10 -10.92 -12.51
C HIS A 100 -7.34 -10.15 -11.43
N HIS A 101 -6.11 -9.73 -11.73
CA HIS A 101 -5.21 -9.06 -10.80
C HIS A 101 -4.78 -7.70 -11.32
N TYR A 102 -4.89 -6.67 -10.47
CA TYR A 102 -4.56 -5.29 -10.81
C TYR A 102 -3.82 -4.61 -9.67
N SER A 103 -3.06 -3.56 -10.00
CA SER A 103 -2.52 -2.66 -9.00
C SER A 103 -2.42 -1.22 -9.50
N TRP A 104 -2.42 -0.29 -8.57
CA TRP A 104 -1.95 1.08 -8.75
C TRP A 104 -1.40 1.65 -7.45
N MET A 105 -0.63 2.71 -7.55
CA MET A 105 -0.17 3.49 -6.42
C MET A 105 0.29 4.89 -6.84
N GLY A 106 0.49 5.77 -5.88
CA GLY A 106 1.13 7.05 -6.03
C GLY A 106 2.65 6.99 -5.91
N ASN A 107 3.29 8.13 -6.12
CA ASN A 107 4.73 8.29 -5.96
C ASN A 107 5.11 9.66 -5.37
N ARG A 108 4.26 10.22 -4.54
CA ARG A 108 4.51 11.48 -3.84
C ARG A 108 4.53 11.24 -2.33
N GLN A 109 5.12 12.17 -1.61
CA GLN A 109 5.17 12.16 -0.15
C GLN A 109 4.40 13.35 0.40
N ALA A 110 4.93 14.56 0.31
CA ALA A 110 4.20 15.76 0.67
C ALA A 110 3.32 16.21 -0.51
N THR A 111 2.01 16.07 -0.39
CA THR A 111 1.06 16.36 -1.45
C THR A 111 0.29 17.65 -1.21
N ASN A 112 0.00 17.98 0.05
CA ASN A 112 -0.77 19.17 0.40
C ASN A 112 -0.18 19.93 1.60
N PRO A 113 0.14 21.23 1.47
CA PRO A 113 0.65 22.02 2.59
C PRO A 113 -0.37 22.25 3.72
N LEU A 114 -1.66 22.02 3.49
CA LEU A 114 -2.69 22.08 4.51
C LEU A 114 -2.77 20.81 5.35
N ASP A 115 -2.20 19.71 4.87
CA ASP A 115 -2.09 18.44 5.60
C ASP A 115 -0.65 18.23 6.11
N ILE A 116 -0.26 19.08 7.06
CA ILE A 116 1.10 19.07 7.61
C ILE A 116 1.39 17.74 8.35
N ILE A 117 0.39 17.20 9.06
CA ILE A 117 0.58 15.99 9.88
C ILE A 117 0.85 14.79 8.98
N GLU A 118 -0.01 14.53 8.03
CA GLU A 118 0.12 13.42 7.09
C GLU A 118 1.39 13.56 6.26
N SER A 119 1.57 14.74 5.63
CA SER A 119 2.76 15.02 4.81
C SER A 119 4.06 14.83 5.58
N THR A 120 4.08 15.15 6.90
CA THR A 120 5.25 14.93 7.74
C THR A 120 5.49 13.43 7.96
N ILE A 121 4.46 12.66 8.29
CA ILE A 121 4.55 11.22 8.54
C ILE A 121 5.07 10.49 7.30
N VAL A 122 4.46 10.73 6.14
CA VAL A 122 4.86 10.05 4.89
C VAL A 122 6.19 10.53 4.36
N SER A 123 6.55 11.82 4.55
CA SER A 123 7.88 12.31 4.18
C SER A 123 8.97 11.68 5.05
N LEU A 124 8.72 11.53 6.35
CA LEU A 124 9.62 10.82 7.23
C LEU A 124 9.80 9.36 6.78
N GLY A 125 8.70 8.64 6.52
CA GLY A 125 8.73 7.29 5.98
C GLY A 125 9.54 7.19 4.69
N GLY A 126 9.31 8.12 3.76
CA GLY A 126 10.01 8.19 2.48
C GLY A 126 11.52 8.37 2.60
N THR A 127 12.04 9.04 3.66
CA THR A 127 13.49 9.17 3.88
C THR A 127 14.19 7.83 4.08
N PHE A 128 13.48 6.82 4.59
CA PHE A 128 14.00 5.47 4.81
C PHE A 128 13.99 4.61 3.54
N LEU A 129 13.42 5.09 2.44
CA LEU A 129 13.36 4.38 1.16
C LEU A 129 14.55 4.71 0.23
N LYS A 130 15.58 5.38 0.75
CA LYS A 130 16.90 5.57 0.11
C LYS A 130 16.85 6.10 -1.33
N GLY A 131 15.94 7.04 -1.60
CA GLY A 131 15.82 7.68 -2.92
C GLY A 131 15.06 6.86 -3.97
N GLU A 132 14.52 5.69 -3.63
CA GLU A 132 13.58 5.00 -4.50
C GLU A 132 12.29 5.81 -4.64
N ALA A 133 11.70 5.81 -5.84
CA ALA A 133 10.38 6.40 -6.03
C ALA A 133 9.36 5.67 -5.15
N ASN A 134 8.59 6.43 -4.36
CA ASN A 134 7.75 5.88 -3.29
C ASN A 134 6.59 6.83 -2.96
N ASP A 135 5.61 6.30 -2.22
CA ASP A 135 4.44 7.03 -1.72
C ASP A 135 4.59 7.52 -0.26
N GLY A 136 5.79 7.38 0.31
CA GLY A 136 6.09 7.68 1.71
C GLY A 136 6.06 6.49 2.66
N ALA A 137 5.45 5.36 2.26
CA ALA A 137 5.40 4.11 3.03
C ALA A 137 5.99 2.93 2.27
N LEU A 138 5.80 2.89 0.96
CA LEU A 138 6.18 1.77 0.09
C LEU A 138 6.98 2.24 -1.12
N PRO A 139 8.04 1.51 -1.51
CA PRO A 139 8.70 1.73 -2.79
C PRO A 139 7.79 1.22 -3.93
N LEU A 140 7.86 1.85 -5.11
CA LEU A 140 7.04 1.48 -6.28
C LEU A 140 7.16 -0.01 -6.65
N CYS A 141 8.33 -0.61 -6.43
CA CYS A 141 8.53 -2.04 -6.67
C CYS A 141 7.61 -2.90 -5.81
N SER A 142 7.39 -2.51 -4.56
CA SER A 142 6.53 -3.27 -3.64
C SER A 142 5.05 -3.21 -4.03
N GLY A 143 4.58 -2.11 -4.60
CA GLY A 143 3.19 -1.94 -5.00
C GLY A 143 2.79 -2.68 -6.28
N ARG A 144 3.72 -3.40 -6.93
CA ARG A 144 3.46 -4.10 -8.20
C ARG A 144 2.72 -5.41 -7.99
N TYR A 145 1.57 -5.53 -8.68
CA TYR A 145 0.75 -6.73 -8.63
C TYR A 145 -0.13 -6.85 -9.87
N GLY A 146 -0.16 -7.99 -10.51
CA GLY A 146 -0.94 -8.23 -11.71
C GLY A 146 -0.68 -7.22 -12.82
N GLN A 147 -1.72 -6.75 -13.47
CA GLN A 147 -1.64 -5.64 -14.41
C GLN A 147 -1.49 -4.33 -13.64
N ILE A 148 -0.36 -3.65 -13.83
CA ILE A 148 -0.14 -2.32 -13.28
C ILE A 148 -0.97 -1.33 -14.09
N ILE A 149 -1.94 -0.68 -13.44
CA ILE A 149 -2.76 0.37 -14.05
C ILE A 149 -1.93 1.65 -14.15
N ARG A 150 -1.34 2.06 -13.03
CA ARG A 150 -0.48 3.25 -12.94
C ARG A 150 0.32 3.25 -11.64
N GLN A 151 1.50 3.87 -11.63
CA GLN A 151 2.37 3.99 -10.46
C GLN A 151 2.92 5.42 -10.26
N ASP A 152 2.31 6.40 -10.85
CA ASP A 152 2.75 7.79 -10.79
C ASP A 152 1.58 8.76 -10.52
N TYR A 153 0.55 8.30 -9.81
CA TYR A 153 -0.45 9.22 -9.29
C TYR A 153 0.21 10.22 -8.33
N ALA A 154 -0.27 11.46 -8.36
CA ALA A 154 0.21 12.49 -7.45
C ALA A 154 -0.37 12.29 -6.03
N HIS A 155 -0.26 11.08 -5.51
CA HIS A 155 -0.75 10.62 -4.22
C HIS A 155 0.40 10.19 -3.33
N ASN A 156 0.26 10.43 -2.04
CA ASN A 156 0.99 9.71 -1.01
C ASN A 156 0.19 8.47 -0.57
N HIS A 157 0.74 7.71 0.37
CA HIS A 157 0.15 6.44 0.80
C HIS A 157 -1.26 6.56 1.38
N PHE A 158 -1.61 7.68 2.00
CA PHE A 158 -2.93 7.93 2.57
C PHE A 158 -3.91 8.50 1.56
N ASP A 159 -3.46 9.37 0.64
CA ASP A 159 -4.28 9.90 -0.45
C ASP A 159 -4.93 8.80 -1.28
N GLU A 160 -4.22 7.69 -1.50
CA GLU A 160 -4.68 6.57 -2.34
C GLU A 160 -5.97 5.92 -1.85
N VAL A 161 -6.25 6.03 -0.55
CA VAL A 161 -7.46 5.53 0.10
C VAL A 161 -8.33 6.64 0.69
N ASN A 162 -8.11 7.87 0.22
CA ASN A 162 -8.86 9.08 0.61
C ASN A 162 -8.78 9.40 2.11
N GLN A 163 -7.67 9.11 2.76
CA GLN A 163 -7.31 9.53 4.12
C GLN A 163 -6.53 10.85 4.01
N PHE A 164 -6.29 11.64 5.03
CA PHE A 164 -7.14 11.94 6.14
C PHE A 164 -8.14 13.02 5.73
N PHE A 165 -9.39 12.86 6.03
CA PHE A 165 -10.46 13.81 5.68
C PHE A 165 -10.61 14.11 4.18
N GLY A 166 -9.96 13.34 3.28
CA GLY A 166 -9.98 13.56 1.85
C GLY A 166 -9.27 14.84 1.40
N ILE A 167 -8.28 15.31 2.14
CA ILE A 167 -7.47 16.48 1.79
C ILE A 167 -6.40 16.05 0.78
N LEU A 168 -6.64 16.32 -0.47
CA LEU A 168 -5.76 15.96 -1.57
C LEU A 168 -4.88 17.13 -2.01
N GLY A 169 -3.73 16.81 -2.57
CA GLY A 169 -2.88 17.79 -3.23
C GLY A 169 -3.53 18.42 -4.47
N PRO A 170 -3.12 19.64 -4.86
CA PRO A 170 -3.74 20.37 -5.98
C PRO A 170 -3.62 19.69 -7.34
N PHE A 171 -2.73 18.70 -7.48
CA PHE A 171 -2.51 17.94 -8.71
C PHE A 171 -2.89 16.46 -8.54
N ALA A 172 -3.42 16.07 -7.39
CA ALA A 172 -3.85 14.71 -7.12
C ALA A 172 -5.17 14.42 -7.86
N GLN A 173 -5.25 13.23 -8.44
CA GLN A 173 -6.50 12.72 -8.98
C GLN A 173 -7.43 12.34 -7.81
N ASP A 174 -8.73 12.60 -7.96
CA ASP A 174 -9.71 12.15 -6.98
C ASP A 174 -9.67 10.60 -6.85
N PRO A 175 -9.27 10.04 -5.70
CA PRO A 175 -9.20 8.59 -5.51
C PRO A 175 -10.57 7.92 -5.68
N ILE A 176 -11.68 8.59 -5.32
CA ILE A 176 -13.04 8.07 -5.52
C ILE A 176 -13.32 7.90 -7.02
N ALA A 177 -12.87 8.85 -7.84
CA ALA A 177 -12.98 8.73 -9.30
C ALA A 177 -12.15 7.56 -9.83
N LEU A 178 -10.94 7.31 -9.27
CA LEU A 178 -10.10 6.16 -9.64
C LEU A 178 -10.78 4.83 -9.31
N TYR A 179 -11.39 4.71 -8.13
CA TYR A 179 -12.16 3.52 -7.74
C TYR A 179 -13.36 3.29 -8.70
N ARG A 180 -14.09 4.36 -9.04
CA ARG A 180 -15.21 4.25 -10.01
C ARG A 180 -14.73 3.84 -11.41
N GLN A 181 -13.62 4.40 -11.88
CA GLN A 181 -13.00 3.99 -13.15
C GLN A 181 -12.59 2.52 -13.11
N HIS A 182 -12.06 2.04 -11.99
CA HIS A 182 -11.68 0.65 -11.84
C HIS A 182 -12.90 -0.28 -11.80
N ALA A 183 -13.96 0.08 -11.08
CA ALA A 183 -15.22 -0.66 -11.11
C ALA A 183 -15.77 -0.79 -12.54
N ASN A 184 -15.74 0.30 -13.32
CA ASN A 184 -16.13 0.25 -14.72
C ASN A 184 -15.18 -0.63 -15.56
N ARG A 185 -13.87 -0.62 -15.29
CA ARG A 185 -12.90 -1.53 -15.92
C ARG A 185 -13.27 -3.01 -15.67
N LEU A 186 -13.62 -3.36 -14.44
CA LEU A 186 -14.03 -4.72 -14.08
C LEU A 186 -15.32 -5.10 -14.82
N LYS A 187 -16.32 -4.23 -14.80
CA LYS A 187 -17.58 -4.42 -15.54
C LYS A 187 -17.34 -4.69 -17.05
N LEU A 188 -16.43 -3.94 -17.68
CA LEU A 188 -16.07 -4.14 -19.09
C LEU A 188 -15.32 -5.45 -19.34
N GLN A 189 -14.80 -6.11 -18.32
CA GLN A 189 -14.21 -7.45 -18.39
C GLN A 189 -15.22 -8.56 -18.07
N GLY A 190 -16.48 -8.22 -17.84
CA GLY A 190 -17.54 -9.17 -17.49
C GLY A 190 -17.51 -9.62 -16.02
N LEU A 191 -16.90 -8.82 -15.13
CA LEU A 191 -16.76 -9.10 -13.71
C LEU A 191 -17.74 -8.28 -12.86
#